data_790f8f7e10291498760dd72d725dd231
#
_entry.id   790f8f7e10291498760dd72d725dd231
#
_cell.length_a   1.000
_cell.length_b   1.000
_cell.length_c   1.000
_cell.angle_alpha   90.00
_cell.angle_beta   90.00
_cell.angle_gamma   90.00
#
_symmetry.space_group_name_H-M   'P 1'
#
loop_
_entity.id
_entity.type
_entity.pdbx_description
1 polymer ?
#
loop_
_entity_poly.entity_id
_entity_poly.type
_entity_poly.pdbx_seq_one_letter_code
_entity_poly.pdbx_strand_id
1 'polypeptide(L)'
;LTRDAVQGAGVLYIYGNYNGDIFTFRPAADEVEMEDDIETAEVLGADDVASAGPSAPGEKSTRRGVAGIFFVYKCAGAAADKMLSLEEVKRVADKANNNVRTMGVALSPCTVPRVGKPSFEIEDDEMEIGMGIHGEPGIRRGKLEPADQIVDEMLEKIVADLPYENGDEVAVLVNGLGATPLDEQYIVTRRINQVL
;
A
#
# COMPACT_ATOMS: atom_id res chain seq x y z
N LEU A 1 14.36 -11.41 14.95
CA LEU A 1 12.96 -10.91 14.89
C LEU A 1 11.97 -12.05 14.64
N THR A 2 12.13 -12.88 13.58
CA THR A 2 11.20 -14.00 13.30
C THR A 2 11.18 -14.98 14.45
N ARG A 3 12.38 -15.40 14.94
CA ARG A 3 12.53 -16.26 16.10
C ARG A 3 11.92 -15.69 17.39
N ASP A 4 11.87 -14.36 17.50
CA ASP A 4 11.28 -13.67 18.66
C ASP A 4 9.74 -13.53 18.53
N ALA A 5 9.24 -13.50 17.30
CA ALA A 5 7.81 -13.30 17.02
C ALA A 5 7.01 -14.60 17.02
N VAL A 6 7.65 -15.73 16.72
CA VAL A 6 6.97 -17.03 16.61
C VAL A 6 6.45 -17.50 17.97
N GLN A 7 5.19 -17.96 17.99
CA GLN A 7 4.53 -18.52 19.18
C GLN A 7 3.93 -19.91 18.89
N GLY A 8 4.54 -20.65 17.95
CA GLY A 8 4.18 -22.02 17.61
C GLY A 8 3.18 -22.21 16.47
N ALA A 9 2.60 -21.13 15.95
CA ALA A 9 1.63 -21.18 14.83
C ALA A 9 2.23 -20.75 13.48
N GLY A 10 3.54 -20.53 13.41
CA GLY A 10 4.21 -20.00 12.23
C GLY A 10 4.25 -18.46 12.18
N VAL A 11 4.80 -17.90 11.10
CA VAL A 11 4.98 -16.45 10.92
C VAL A 11 4.53 -16.02 9.54
N LEU A 12 3.62 -15.05 9.47
CA LEU A 12 3.21 -14.39 8.23
C LEU A 12 4.01 -13.12 8.01
N TYR A 13 4.78 -13.06 6.92
CA TYR A 13 5.45 -11.86 6.44
C TYR A 13 4.50 -11.05 5.56
N ILE A 14 4.30 -9.78 5.90
CA ILE A 14 3.50 -8.85 5.09
C ILE A 14 4.36 -7.61 4.82
N TYR A 15 4.64 -7.31 3.55
CA TYR A 15 5.45 -6.16 3.15
C TYR A 15 5.11 -5.72 1.73
N GLY A 16 5.63 -4.55 1.30
CA GLY A 16 5.38 -4.01 -0.03
C GLY A 16 6.08 -4.82 -1.12
N ASN A 17 5.47 -4.88 -2.28
CA ASN A 17 6.03 -5.60 -3.44
C ASN A 17 7.19 -4.80 -4.07
N TYR A 18 8.32 -4.77 -3.36
CA TYR A 18 9.57 -4.16 -3.80
C TYR A 18 10.70 -5.18 -3.79
N ASN A 19 11.56 -5.13 -4.81
CA ASN A 19 12.67 -6.09 -4.93
C ASN A 19 13.60 -6.08 -3.71
N GLY A 20 13.87 -4.91 -3.11
CA GLY A 20 14.71 -4.79 -1.92
C GLY A 20 14.14 -5.56 -0.73
N ASP A 21 12.83 -5.43 -0.50
CA ASP A 21 12.14 -6.15 0.55
C ASP A 21 12.11 -7.67 0.27
N ILE A 22 11.77 -8.05 -0.95
CA ILE A 22 11.74 -9.45 -1.38
C ILE A 22 13.11 -10.13 -1.16
N PHE A 23 14.20 -9.48 -1.59
CA PHE A 23 15.55 -9.99 -1.40
C PHE A 23 16.02 -10.03 0.05
N THR A 24 15.33 -9.32 0.94
CA THR A 24 15.64 -9.31 2.38
C THR A 24 14.81 -10.35 3.14
N PHE A 25 13.50 -10.37 2.91
CA PHE A 25 12.58 -11.18 3.71
C PHE A 25 12.52 -12.65 3.30
N ARG A 26 12.60 -12.98 2.01
CA ARG A 26 12.56 -14.37 1.56
C ARG A 26 13.74 -15.20 2.06
N PRO A 27 15.01 -14.74 1.94
CA PRO A 27 16.12 -15.50 2.51
C PRO A 27 16.03 -15.67 4.03
N ALA A 28 15.47 -14.67 4.74
CA ALA A 28 15.25 -14.77 6.18
C ALA A 28 14.15 -15.78 6.54
N ALA A 29 13.12 -15.90 5.71
CA ALA A 29 12.08 -16.93 5.85
C ALA A 29 12.66 -18.33 5.60
N ASP A 30 13.38 -18.50 4.48
CA ASP A 30 14.03 -19.77 4.13
C ASP A 30 15.00 -20.23 5.23
N GLU A 31 15.77 -19.30 5.82
CA GLU A 31 16.70 -19.60 6.92
C GLU A 31 15.98 -20.19 8.14
N VAL A 32 14.91 -19.55 8.62
CA VAL A 32 14.20 -20.00 9.82
C VAL A 32 13.36 -21.26 9.58
N GLU A 33 12.92 -21.51 8.34
CA GLU A 33 12.30 -22.78 7.97
C GLU A 33 13.31 -23.92 8.01
N MET A 34 14.53 -23.71 7.49
CA MET A 34 15.57 -24.74 7.44
C MET A 34 16.24 -25.01 8.80
N GLU A 35 16.48 -23.96 9.59
CA GLU A 35 17.25 -24.06 10.83
C GLU A 35 16.39 -24.28 12.07
N ASP A 36 15.19 -23.74 12.10
CA ASP A 36 14.35 -23.70 13.30
C ASP A 36 13.01 -24.43 13.12
N ASP A 37 12.73 -25.01 11.94
CA ASP A 37 11.45 -25.68 11.60
C ASP A 37 10.23 -24.77 11.84
N ILE A 38 10.40 -23.46 11.58
CA ILE A 38 9.35 -22.46 11.71
C ILE A 38 8.60 -22.33 10.38
N GLU A 39 7.31 -22.69 10.35
CA GLU A 39 6.47 -22.50 9.18
C GLU A 39 6.32 -21.02 8.85
N THR A 40 6.53 -20.62 7.59
CA THR A 40 6.36 -19.24 7.16
C THR A 40 5.38 -19.11 5.99
N ALA A 41 4.83 -17.90 5.84
CA ALA A 41 4.01 -17.53 4.72
C ALA A 41 4.26 -16.06 4.34
N GLU A 42 3.89 -15.67 3.11
CA GLU A 42 4.15 -14.33 2.58
C GLU A 42 2.89 -13.74 1.95
N VAL A 43 2.67 -12.43 2.16
CA VAL A 43 1.73 -11.60 1.41
C VAL A 43 2.43 -10.32 0.99
N LEU A 44 2.49 -10.07 -0.32
CA LEU A 44 3.05 -8.85 -0.91
C LEU A 44 1.95 -7.82 -1.15
N GLY A 45 2.04 -6.67 -0.49
CA GLY A 45 1.17 -5.53 -0.74
C GLY A 45 1.33 -5.04 -2.17
N ALA A 46 0.21 -4.92 -2.90
CA ALA A 46 0.19 -4.63 -4.33
C ALA A 46 -1.01 -3.73 -4.71
N ASP A 47 -1.20 -2.68 -3.95
CA ASP A 47 -2.40 -1.84 -3.95
C ASP A 47 -2.34 -0.65 -4.92
N ASP A 48 -1.14 -0.22 -5.37
CA ASP A 48 -0.95 1.00 -6.15
C ASP A 48 -1.37 0.84 -7.61
N VAL A 49 -2.54 1.40 -7.95
CA VAL A 49 -3.10 1.32 -9.32
C VAL A 49 -2.33 2.14 -10.34
N ALA A 50 -1.51 3.11 -9.91
CA ALA A 50 -0.69 3.91 -10.81
C ALA A 50 0.55 3.16 -11.31
N SER A 51 1.02 2.15 -10.58
CA SER A 51 2.28 1.48 -10.88
C SER A 51 2.17 0.40 -11.95
N ALA A 52 1.01 -0.25 -12.08
CA ALA A 52 0.73 -1.22 -13.16
C ALA A 52 -0.78 -1.45 -13.29
N GLY A 53 -1.20 -1.97 -14.44
CA GLY A 53 -2.56 -2.43 -14.67
C GLY A 53 -2.94 -3.65 -13.81
N PRO A 54 -4.20 -4.07 -13.86
CA PRO A 54 -4.64 -5.28 -13.17
C PRO A 54 -3.93 -6.52 -13.77
N SER A 55 -3.54 -7.44 -12.89
CA SER A 55 -2.96 -8.72 -13.29
C SER A 55 -4.05 -9.67 -13.80
N ALA A 56 -3.69 -10.56 -14.70
CA ALA A 56 -4.60 -11.62 -15.13
C ALA A 56 -4.93 -12.58 -13.97
N PRO A 57 -6.10 -13.25 -13.99
CA PRO A 57 -6.45 -14.21 -12.95
C PRO A 57 -5.36 -15.28 -12.77
N GLY A 58 -4.86 -15.42 -11.54
CA GLY A 58 -3.79 -16.36 -11.18
C GLY A 58 -2.37 -15.86 -11.39
N GLU A 59 -2.18 -14.67 -11.97
CA GLU A 59 -0.86 -14.03 -12.06
C GLU A 59 -0.56 -13.20 -10.81
N LYS A 60 0.72 -13.16 -10.43
CA LYS A 60 1.18 -12.29 -9.35
C LYS A 60 1.15 -10.83 -9.80
N SER A 61 0.63 -9.97 -8.95
CA SER A 61 0.64 -8.53 -9.22
C SER A 61 2.07 -8.00 -9.30
N THR A 62 2.31 -7.11 -10.27
CA THR A 62 3.56 -6.35 -10.39
C THR A 62 3.44 -4.95 -9.76
N ARG A 63 2.29 -4.62 -9.19
CA ARG A 63 2.04 -3.35 -8.54
C ARG A 63 2.91 -3.15 -7.31
N ARG A 64 3.24 -1.91 -7.03
CA ARG A 64 3.86 -1.48 -5.77
C ARG A 64 2.85 -1.63 -4.62
N GLY A 65 3.36 -1.88 -3.40
CA GLY A 65 2.59 -1.77 -2.17
C GLY A 65 2.80 -0.40 -1.54
N VAL A 66 1.73 0.33 -1.27
CA VAL A 66 1.76 1.67 -0.66
C VAL A 66 0.87 1.68 0.59
N ALA A 67 0.06 2.71 0.78
CA ALA A 67 -0.76 2.90 1.97
C ALA A 67 -1.80 1.79 2.21
N GLY A 68 -2.23 1.08 1.18
CA GLY A 68 -3.21 0.00 1.28
C GLY A 68 -2.75 -1.18 2.14
N ILE A 69 -1.45 -1.40 2.27
CA ILE A 69 -0.88 -2.41 3.17
C ILE A 69 -1.39 -2.24 4.62
N PHE A 70 -1.73 -1.01 5.03
CA PHE A 70 -2.32 -0.75 6.34
C PHE A 70 -3.56 -1.59 6.59
N PHE A 71 -4.47 -1.69 5.62
CA PHE A 71 -5.66 -2.54 5.74
C PHE A 71 -5.30 -4.02 5.80
N VAL A 72 -4.29 -4.45 5.06
CA VAL A 72 -3.80 -5.84 5.10
C VAL A 72 -3.27 -6.16 6.49
N TYR A 73 -2.44 -5.29 7.09
CA TYR A 73 -1.96 -5.45 8.47
C TYR A 73 -3.10 -5.52 9.48
N LYS A 74 -4.10 -4.64 9.36
CA LYS A 74 -5.25 -4.60 10.28
C LYS A 74 -6.08 -5.89 10.21
N CYS A 75 -6.34 -6.39 9.01
CA CYS A 75 -7.12 -7.61 8.81
C CYS A 75 -6.34 -8.85 9.28
N ALA A 76 -5.06 -8.96 8.91
CA ALA A 76 -4.20 -10.06 9.33
C ALA A 76 -3.98 -10.08 10.84
N GLY A 77 -3.69 -8.92 11.44
CA GLY A 77 -3.52 -8.79 12.89
C GLY A 77 -4.79 -9.18 13.66
N ALA A 78 -5.96 -8.72 13.20
CA ALA A 78 -7.22 -9.11 13.82
C ALA A 78 -7.54 -10.62 13.70
N ALA A 79 -7.10 -11.26 12.62
CA ALA A 79 -7.21 -12.70 12.45
C ALA A 79 -6.23 -13.47 13.38
N ALA A 80 -5.00 -12.97 13.51
CA ALA A 80 -4.00 -13.51 14.42
C ALA A 80 -4.42 -13.36 15.90
N ASP A 81 -4.98 -12.22 16.29
CA ASP A 81 -5.53 -12.00 17.64
C ASP A 81 -6.65 -12.98 18.01
N LYS A 82 -7.35 -13.52 17.01
CA LYS A 82 -8.34 -14.58 17.19
C LYS A 82 -7.72 -15.99 17.25
N MET A 83 -6.39 -16.08 17.24
CA MET A 83 -5.65 -17.36 17.28
C MET A 83 -6.01 -18.29 16.10
N LEU A 84 -6.25 -17.73 14.92
CA LEU A 84 -6.46 -18.51 13.71
C LEU A 84 -5.12 -19.13 13.22
N SER A 85 -5.21 -20.21 12.44
CA SER A 85 -4.01 -20.84 11.86
C SER A 85 -3.30 -19.89 10.89
N LEU A 86 -2.00 -20.13 10.62
CA LEU A 86 -1.21 -19.37 9.65
C LEU A 86 -1.91 -19.31 8.28
N GLU A 87 -2.45 -20.43 7.81
CA GLU A 87 -3.21 -20.52 6.56
C GLU A 87 -4.43 -19.58 6.54
N GLU A 88 -5.21 -19.58 7.63
CA GLU A 88 -6.40 -18.72 7.75
C GLU A 88 -6.03 -17.24 7.86
N VAL A 89 -4.97 -16.90 8.62
CA VAL A 89 -4.47 -15.52 8.70
C VAL A 89 -3.99 -15.04 7.33
N LYS A 90 -3.24 -15.90 6.60
CA LYS A 90 -2.81 -15.61 5.23
C LYS A 90 -4.00 -15.41 4.29
N ARG A 91 -5.01 -16.28 4.35
CA ARG A 91 -6.22 -16.17 3.52
C ARG A 91 -6.96 -14.83 3.77
N VAL A 92 -7.03 -14.38 5.02
CA VAL A 92 -7.63 -13.08 5.38
C VAL A 92 -6.79 -11.92 4.82
N ALA A 93 -5.46 -12.01 4.96
CA ALA A 93 -4.53 -11.01 4.41
C ALA A 93 -4.60 -10.94 2.88
N ASP A 94 -4.61 -12.06 2.19
CA ASP A 94 -4.77 -12.14 0.73
C ASP A 94 -6.11 -11.54 0.28
N LYS A 95 -7.20 -11.82 1.00
CA LYS A 95 -8.50 -11.23 0.71
C LYS A 95 -8.47 -9.71 0.84
N ALA A 96 -7.88 -9.17 1.90
CA ALA A 96 -7.72 -7.74 2.08
C ALA A 96 -6.88 -7.14 0.95
N ASN A 97 -5.72 -7.74 0.65
CA ASN A 97 -4.80 -7.28 -0.39
C ASN A 97 -5.44 -7.25 -1.79
N ASN A 98 -6.29 -8.23 -2.10
CA ASN A 98 -7.01 -8.30 -3.37
C ASN A 98 -8.11 -7.24 -3.50
N ASN A 99 -8.61 -6.70 -2.38
CA ASN A 99 -9.73 -5.75 -2.33
C ASN A 99 -9.32 -4.34 -1.88
N VAL A 100 -8.04 -4.02 -1.87
CA VAL A 100 -7.54 -2.68 -1.56
C VAL A 100 -6.87 -2.07 -2.79
N ARG A 101 -7.15 -0.78 -3.01
CA ARG A 101 -6.53 0.01 -4.08
C ARG A 101 -6.12 1.36 -3.53
N THR A 102 -4.98 1.84 -4.02
CA THR A 102 -4.47 3.16 -3.66
C THR A 102 -3.98 3.91 -4.88
N MET A 103 -3.87 5.20 -4.71
CA MET A 103 -3.17 6.10 -5.60
C MET A 103 -2.60 7.25 -4.79
N GLY A 104 -1.40 7.68 -5.13
CA GLY A 104 -0.73 8.81 -4.48
C GLY A 104 -0.62 10.02 -5.38
N VAL A 105 -0.39 11.18 -4.77
CA VAL A 105 0.03 12.41 -5.44
C VAL A 105 1.20 13.02 -4.66
N ALA A 106 2.21 13.47 -5.37
CA ALA A 106 3.33 14.22 -4.80
C ALA A 106 3.17 15.71 -5.11
N LEU A 107 3.28 16.54 -4.06
CA LEU A 107 3.21 18.01 -4.12
C LEU A 107 4.57 18.64 -3.77
N SER A 108 5.36 17.94 -2.98
CA SER A 108 6.71 18.36 -2.58
C SER A 108 7.57 17.13 -2.25
N PRO A 109 8.91 17.25 -2.38
CA PRO A 109 9.80 16.13 -2.09
C PRO A 109 9.98 15.91 -0.59
N CYS A 110 10.31 14.68 -0.22
CA CYS A 110 10.80 14.33 1.09
C CYS A 110 12.33 14.37 1.11
N THR A 111 12.90 14.88 2.20
CA THR A 111 14.34 14.81 2.45
C THR A 111 14.62 13.81 3.55
N VAL A 112 15.14 12.65 3.19
CA VAL A 112 15.57 11.64 4.16
C VAL A 112 16.79 12.16 4.92
N PRO A 113 16.76 12.29 6.27
CA PRO A 113 17.87 12.91 7.03
C PRO A 113 19.23 12.30 6.76
N ARG A 114 19.32 10.98 6.60
CA ARG A 114 20.58 10.27 6.32
C ARG A 114 21.16 10.60 4.94
N VAL A 115 20.30 10.91 3.97
CA VAL A 115 20.70 11.24 2.59
C VAL A 115 21.03 12.72 2.44
N GLY A 116 20.32 13.59 3.19
CA GLY A 116 20.55 15.04 3.24
C GLY A 116 20.18 15.80 1.97
N LYS A 117 19.46 15.16 1.04
CA LYS A 117 18.95 15.78 -0.19
C LYS A 117 17.53 15.28 -0.51
N PRO A 118 16.75 16.05 -1.29
CA PRO A 118 15.43 15.65 -1.73
C PRO A 118 15.45 14.30 -2.47
N SER A 119 14.40 13.51 -2.28
CA SER A 119 14.23 12.18 -2.93
C SER A 119 13.92 12.30 -4.43
N PHE A 120 13.32 13.42 -4.84
CA PHE A 120 13.02 13.79 -6.23
C PHE A 120 12.98 15.31 -6.34
N GLU A 121 12.89 15.82 -7.57
CA GLU A 121 12.76 17.27 -7.86
C GLU A 121 11.38 17.54 -8.46
N ILE A 122 10.71 18.58 -7.96
CA ILE A 122 9.43 19.09 -8.44
C ILE A 122 9.37 20.61 -8.17
N GLU A 123 8.81 21.38 -9.07
CA GLU A 123 8.65 22.82 -8.89
C GLU A 123 7.52 23.15 -7.92
N ASP A 124 7.55 24.35 -7.32
CA ASP A 124 6.55 24.76 -6.30
C ASP A 124 5.11 24.79 -6.83
N ASP A 125 4.92 24.94 -8.14
CA ASP A 125 3.62 24.98 -8.81
C ASP A 125 3.30 23.72 -9.60
N GLU A 126 3.99 22.61 -9.30
CA GLU A 126 3.82 21.33 -9.95
C GLU A 126 3.29 20.25 -8.98
N MET A 127 2.72 19.23 -9.56
CA MET A 127 2.35 17.99 -8.89
C MET A 127 2.66 16.78 -9.76
N GLU A 128 2.78 15.61 -9.15
CA GLU A 128 2.92 14.35 -9.88
C GLU A 128 1.95 13.30 -9.33
N ILE A 129 0.99 12.91 -10.18
CA ILE A 129 -0.02 11.89 -9.88
C ILE A 129 0.59 10.50 -10.04
N GLY A 130 0.32 9.64 -9.07
CA GLY A 130 0.77 8.24 -9.09
C GLY A 130 2.23 8.02 -8.70
N MET A 131 2.89 9.00 -8.09
CA MET A 131 4.25 8.82 -7.60
C MET A 131 4.31 7.79 -6.48
N GLY A 132 5.33 6.94 -6.50
CA GLY A 132 5.61 5.96 -5.46
C GLY A 132 6.25 6.56 -4.21
N ILE A 133 6.22 5.82 -3.10
CA ILE A 133 6.69 6.31 -1.79
C ILE A 133 8.21 6.53 -1.70
N HIS A 134 8.98 5.95 -2.60
CA HIS A 134 10.44 6.19 -2.68
C HIS A 134 10.83 7.20 -3.75
N GLY A 135 9.83 7.87 -4.39
CA GLY A 135 10.06 8.79 -5.50
C GLY A 135 10.05 8.09 -6.86
N GLU A 136 9.48 6.89 -6.97
CA GLU A 136 9.30 6.25 -8.26
C GLU A 136 8.34 7.07 -9.12
N PRO A 137 8.64 7.24 -10.43
CA PRO A 137 7.84 8.07 -11.30
C PRO A 137 6.35 7.73 -11.29
N GLY A 138 5.54 8.77 -11.30
CA GLY A 138 4.09 8.68 -11.44
C GLY A 138 3.64 8.49 -12.88
N ILE A 139 2.36 8.65 -13.10
CA ILE A 139 1.73 8.53 -14.42
C ILE A 139 1.56 9.87 -15.12
N ARG A 140 1.54 10.97 -14.37
CA ARG A 140 1.40 12.33 -14.92
C ARG A 140 2.07 13.36 -14.00
N ARG A 141 2.95 14.17 -14.57
CA ARG A 141 3.43 15.40 -13.95
C ARG A 141 2.82 16.61 -14.67
N GLY A 142 2.46 17.64 -13.94
CA GLY A 142 1.88 18.85 -14.48
C GLY A 142 1.75 19.95 -13.44
N LYS A 143 1.08 21.02 -13.80
CA LYS A 143 0.82 22.14 -12.88
C LYS A 143 -0.10 21.71 -11.75
N LEU A 144 0.09 22.34 -10.60
CA LEU A 144 -0.74 22.13 -9.42
C LEU A 144 -2.22 22.45 -9.73
N GLU A 145 -3.09 21.54 -9.40
CA GLU A 145 -4.53 21.64 -9.61
C GLU A 145 -5.28 21.83 -8.28
N PRO A 146 -6.52 22.32 -8.32
CA PRO A 146 -7.37 22.36 -7.13
C PRO A 146 -7.56 20.97 -6.51
N ALA A 147 -7.63 20.91 -5.17
CA ALA A 147 -7.72 19.65 -4.43
C ALA A 147 -8.87 18.74 -4.93
N ASP A 148 -10.03 19.31 -5.27
CA ASP A 148 -11.18 18.55 -5.77
C ASP A 148 -10.85 17.84 -7.09
N GLN A 149 -10.12 18.48 -8.01
CA GLN A 149 -9.72 17.87 -9.28
C GLN A 149 -8.70 16.75 -9.09
N ILE A 150 -7.73 16.95 -8.17
CA ILE A 150 -6.76 15.92 -7.79
C ILE A 150 -7.47 14.69 -7.24
N VAL A 151 -8.42 14.90 -6.31
CA VAL A 151 -9.19 13.80 -5.70
C VAL A 151 -10.04 13.08 -6.73
N ASP A 152 -10.69 13.81 -7.64
CA ASP A 152 -11.52 13.23 -8.70
C ASP A 152 -10.70 12.33 -9.61
N GLU A 153 -9.52 12.76 -10.07
CA GLU A 153 -8.63 11.95 -10.90
C GLU A 153 -8.16 10.69 -10.18
N MET A 154 -7.78 10.81 -8.89
CA MET A 154 -7.34 9.66 -8.10
C MET A 154 -8.48 8.65 -7.89
N LEU A 155 -9.67 9.12 -7.51
CA LEU A 155 -10.84 8.26 -7.27
C LEU A 155 -11.32 7.57 -8.54
N GLU A 156 -11.35 8.27 -9.69
CA GLU A 156 -11.71 7.67 -10.97
C GLU A 156 -10.88 6.41 -11.24
N LYS A 157 -9.56 6.48 -11.06
CA LYS A 157 -8.66 5.35 -11.29
C LYS A 157 -8.80 4.23 -10.24
N ILE A 158 -8.99 4.59 -8.97
CA ILE A 158 -9.18 3.62 -7.89
C ILE A 158 -10.49 2.85 -8.08
N VAL A 159 -11.59 3.57 -8.34
CA VAL A 159 -12.93 2.96 -8.50
C VAL A 159 -13.02 2.12 -9.77
N ALA A 160 -12.36 2.54 -10.85
CA ALA A 160 -12.36 1.77 -12.11
C ALA A 160 -11.59 0.44 -12.04
N ASP A 161 -10.75 0.24 -11.04
CA ASP A 161 -9.87 -0.93 -10.94
C ASP A 161 -10.50 -2.15 -10.21
N LEU A 162 -11.54 -1.93 -9.43
CA LEU A 162 -12.33 -2.98 -8.77
C LEU A 162 -13.80 -2.87 -9.19
N PRO A 163 -14.52 -4.00 -9.19
CA PRO A 163 -15.92 -4.01 -9.58
C PRO A 163 -16.81 -3.50 -8.43
N TYR A 164 -16.60 -2.24 -8.01
CA TYR A 164 -17.47 -1.57 -7.04
C TYR A 164 -18.86 -1.34 -7.64
N GLU A 165 -19.88 -1.55 -6.82
CA GLU A 165 -21.28 -1.33 -7.18
C GLU A 165 -21.90 -0.29 -6.26
N ASN A 166 -22.96 0.37 -6.75
CA ASN A 166 -23.70 1.34 -5.92
C ASN A 166 -24.35 0.63 -4.74
N GLY A 167 -24.01 1.09 -3.53
CA GLY A 167 -24.45 0.50 -2.27
C GLY A 167 -23.40 -0.38 -1.57
N ASP A 168 -22.23 -0.56 -2.18
CA ASP A 168 -21.11 -1.22 -1.49
C ASP A 168 -20.62 -0.38 -0.31
N GLU A 169 -20.24 -1.07 0.76
CA GLU A 169 -19.58 -0.46 1.91
C GLU A 169 -18.06 -0.48 1.70
N VAL A 170 -17.42 0.68 1.79
CA VAL A 170 -15.98 0.83 1.62
C VAL A 170 -15.33 1.51 2.83
N ALA A 171 -14.11 1.10 3.16
CA ALA A 171 -13.26 1.79 4.12
C ALA A 171 -12.28 2.68 3.36
N VAL A 172 -12.20 3.96 3.71
CA VAL A 172 -11.30 4.92 3.07
C VAL A 172 -10.19 5.33 4.04
N LEU A 173 -8.95 5.33 3.54
CA LEU A 173 -7.77 5.86 4.23
C LEU A 173 -7.21 7.05 3.44
N VAL A 174 -7.23 8.23 4.05
CA VAL A 174 -6.50 9.40 3.55
C VAL A 174 -5.16 9.48 4.27
N ASN A 175 -4.08 9.25 3.53
CA ASN A 175 -2.73 9.15 4.09
C ASN A 175 -1.91 10.39 3.75
N GLY A 176 -1.45 11.10 4.77
CA GLY A 176 -0.60 12.29 4.62
C GLY A 176 0.89 11.99 4.35
N LEU A 177 1.31 10.73 4.30
CA LEU A 177 2.70 10.29 4.08
C LEU A 177 3.74 11.00 4.96
N GLY A 178 3.29 11.52 6.12
CA GLY A 178 4.14 12.14 7.14
C GLY A 178 4.28 13.67 7.05
N ALA A 179 3.97 14.30 5.92
CA ALA A 179 4.14 15.74 5.74
C ALA A 179 2.84 16.51 5.48
N THR A 180 1.82 15.89 4.86
CA THR A 180 0.55 16.55 4.60
C THR A 180 -0.23 16.74 5.90
N PRO A 181 -0.55 17.98 6.31
CA PRO A 181 -1.24 18.26 7.57
C PRO A 181 -2.70 17.81 7.55
N LEU A 182 -3.31 17.66 8.73
CA LEU A 182 -4.66 17.12 8.88
C LEU A 182 -5.74 17.97 8.22
N ASP A 183 -5.60 19.28 8.19
CA ASP A 183 -6.54 20.20 7.54
C ASP A 183 -6.61 19.95 6.02
N GLU A 184 -5.48 19.73 5.36
CA GLU A 184 -5.46 19.33 3.94
C GLU A 184 -6.07 17.93 3.74
N GLN A 185 -5.78 16.98 4.63
CA GLN A 185 -6.41 15.65 4.58
C GLN A 185 -7.93 15.72 4.78
N TYR A 186 -8.44 16.67 5.58
CA TYR A 186 -9.88 16.89 5.73
C TYR A 186 -10.51 17.49 4.46
N ILE A 187 -9.79 18.34 3.73
CA ILE A 187 -10.25 18.85 2.42
C ILE A 187 -10.40 17.68 1.43
N VAL A 188 -9.41 16.80 1.37
CA VAL A 188 -9.45 15.56 0.56
C VAL A 188 -10.63 14.68 0.98
N THR A 189 -10.77 14.41 2.29
CA THR A 189 -11.87 13.59 2.84
C THR A 189 -13.24 14.17 2.49
N ARG A 190 -13.41 15.49 2.56
CA ARG A 190 -14.65 16.17 2.15
C ARG A 190 -15.01 15.82 0.70
N ARG A 191 -14.04 15.90 -0.22
CA ARG A 191 -14.32 15.62 -1.64
C ARG A 191 -14.62 14.13 -1.85
N ILE A 192 -13.89 13.23 -1.22
CA ILE A 192 -14.16 11.80 -1.28
C ILE A 192 -15.60 11.48 -0.86
N ASN A 193 -16.09 12.05 0.26
CA ASN A 193 -17.46 11.86 0.73
C ASN A 193 -18.54 12.47 -0.19
N GLN A 194 -18.18 13.35 -1.11
CA GLN A 194 -19.11 13.89 -2.10
C GLN A 194 -19.18 13.03 -3.35
N VAL A 195 -18.13 12.27 -3.63
CA VAL A 195 -18.02 11.42 -4.83
C VAL A 195 -18.53 10.00 -4.57
N LEU A 196 -18.21 9.43 -3.41
CA LEU A 196 -18.67 8.12 -2.96
C LEU A 196 -20.04 8.20 -2.28
#